data_1bef20e241c63e84b9e2e20261a7a804
#
_entry.id   1bef20e241c63e84b9e2e20261a7a804
#
_cell.length_a   1.000
_cell.length_b   1.000
_cell.length_c   1.000
_cell.angle_alpha   90.00
_cell.angle_beta   90.00
_cell.angle_gamma   90.00
#
_symmetry.space_group_name_H-M   'P 1'
#
loop_
_entity.id
_entity.type
_entity.pdbx_description
1 polymer ?
#
loop_
_entity_poly.entity_id
_entity_poly.type
_entity_poly.pdbx_seq_one_letter_code
_entity_poly.pdbx_strand_id
1 'polypeptide(L)'
;MNPLLRKQFRIAIKQLTDSSFQDFIAFLFSTAHGDSFTTLKQKHDKGSDGVLNGDTILAAYGPENYTLRAFKKKANDDYQSYNKNWKSTHPNWMVIFNDDFMANMVQHVDALHVGATKIGLSELVQKVESLPWGKILRIGEYLGIPSELLINDLLGHVVNDLIRVNDAGQATSLRPHAIYIEDKIAFNYIESEIQNATDEYYRCLEFFDSTQAILREHTPMEVSALRSRICTDFNSIGGTFADRFRGLLGRYCQARPSDDLYVFAVTVLLTFFFEQCLIGAKVEGERTC
;
A
#
# COMPACT_ATOMS: atom_id res chain seq x y z
N MET A 1 -6.82 0.41 -2.01
CA MET A 1 -6.80 1.80 -1.47
C MET A 1 -8.24 2.31 -1.35
N ASN A 2 -8.64 2.88 -0.21
CA ASN A 2 -9.98 3.43 -0.03
C ASN A 2 -10.19 4.73 -0.84
N PRO A 3 -11.43 5.17 -1.07
CA PRO A 3 -11.70 6.36 -1.91
C PRO A 3 -11.09 7.65 -1.35
N LEU A 4 -10.99 7.80 -0.02
CA LEU A 4 -10.41 8.98 0.62
C LEU A 4 -8.90 9.07 0.36
N LEU A 5 -8.18 8.00 0.62
CA LEU A 5 -6.73 7.94 0.39
C LEU A 5 -6.41 8.08 -1.11
N ARG A 6 -7.19 7.44 -2.00
CA ARG A 6 -7.08 7.64 -3.45
C ARG A 6 -7.23 9.11 -3.84
N LYS A 7 -8.19 9.81 -3.23
CA LYS A 7 -8.39 11.25 -3.44
C LYS A 7 -7.20 12.08 -2.96
N GLN A 8 -6.58 11.71 -1.83
CA GLN A 8 -5.38 12.39 -1.31
C GLN A 8 -4.20 12.23 -2.28
N PHE A 9 -3.91 11.02 -2.76
CA PHE A 9 -2.89 10.80 -3.78
C PHE A 9 -3.16 11.63 -5.04
N ARG A 10 -4.40 11.61 -5.51
CA ARG A 10 -4.79 12.38 -6.70
C ARG A 10 -4.54 13.89 -6.53
N ILE A 11 -4.92 14.46 -5.38
CA ILE A 11 -4.71 15.88 -5.08
C ILE A 11 -3.21 16.17 -4.99
N ALA A 12 -2.46 15.39 -4.24
CA ALA A 12 -1.03 15.60 -4.03
C ALA A 12 -0.25 15.53 -5.35
N ILE A 13 -0.51 14.53 -6.20
CA ILE A 13 0.15 14.40 -7.51
C ILE A 13 -0.23 15.57 -8.43
N LYS A 14 -1.51 15.98 -8.46
CA LYS A 14 -1.97 17.09 -9.31
C LYS A 14 -1.34 18.42 -8.93
N GLN A 15 -1.00 18.62 -7.67
CA GLN A 15 -0.37 19.86 -7.16
C GLN A 15 1.12 19.97 -7.52
N LEU A 16 1.75 18.87 -7.92
CA LEU A 16 3.14 18.89 -8.37
C LEU A 16 3.23 19.50 -9.78
N THR A 17 4.12 20.45 -9.95
CA THR A 17 4.29 21.16 -11.22
C THR A 17 5.76 21.19 -11.66
N ASP A 18 5.99 21.36 -12.94
CA ASP A 18 7.33 21.51 -13.54
C ASP A 18 8.35 20.49 -13.01
N SER A 19 9.45 20.95 -12.44
CA SER A 19 10.51 20.08 -11.91
C SER A 19 10.05 19.20 -10.76
N SER A 20 9.14 19.68 -9.89
CA SER A 20 8.62 18.85 -8.78
C SER A 20 7.82 17.65 -9.27
N PHE A 21 7.09 17.79 -10.38
CA PHE A 21 6.41 16.67 -11.02
C PHE A 21 7.40 15.69 -11.67
N GLN A 22 8.43 16.19 -12.36
CA GLN A 22 9.48 15.35 -12.96
C GLN A 22 10.25 14.57 -11.88
N ASP A 23 10.61 15.23 -10.77
CA ASP A 23 11.27 14.58 -9.63
C ASP A 23 10.39 13.49 -8.99
N PHE A 24 9.09 13.76 -8.88
CA PHE A 24 8.12 12.75 -8.42
C PHE A 24 8.03 11.56 -9.39
N ILE A 25 7.96 11.79 -10.69
CA ILE A 25 7.93 10.70 -11.69
C ILE A 25 9.20 9.87 -11.62
N ALA A 26 10.36 10.50 -11.49
CA ALA A 26 11.63 9.78 -11.29
C ALA A 26 11.60 8.94 -9.99
N PHE A 27 11.11 9.50 -8.88
CA PHE A 27 10.96 8.80 -7.62
C PHE A 27 9.97 7.64 -7.70
N LEU A 28 8.78 7.86 -8.28
CA LEU A 28 7.75 6.84 -8.46
C LEU A 28 8.26 5.66 -9.29
N PHE A 29 8.86 5.94 -10.45
CA PHE A 29 9.34 4.89 -11.35
C PHE A 29 10.56 4.15 -10.77
N SER A 30 11.48 4.84 -10.09
CA SER A 30 12.57 4.18 -9.36
C SER A 30 12.04 3.29 -8.24
N THR A 31 11.05 3.74 -7.47
CA THR A 31 10.42 2.96 -6.41
C THR A 31 9.66 1.76 -6.97
N ALA A 32 8.95 1.92 -8.09
CA ALA A 32 8.15 0.87 -8.71
C ALA A 32 9.02 -0.20 -9.38
N HIS A 33 10.02 0.21 -10.15
CA HIS A 33 10.75 -0.63 -11.11
C HIS A 33 12.20 -0.92 -10.71
N GLY A 34 12.76 -0.24 -9.69
CA GLY A 34 14.14 -0.45 -9.24
C GLY A 34 15.15 -0.29 -10.38
N ASP A 35 16.03 -1.28 -10.56
CA ASP A 35 17.12 -1.26 -11.56
C ASP A 35 16.63 -1.21 -13.03
N SER A 36 15.35 -1.49 -13.28
CA SER A 36 14.76 -1.39 -14.63
C SER A 36 14.44 0.05 -15.03
N PHE A 37 14.63 1.02 -14.13
CA PHE A 37 14.44 2.43 -14.43
C PHE A 37 15.72 3.24 -14.17
N THR A 38 16.09 4.06 -15.15
CA THR A 38 17.23 4.98 -15.06
C THR A 38 16.75 6.42 -15.17
N THR A 39 16.99 7.21 -14.13
CA THR A 39 16.72 8.67 -14.14
C THR A 39 17.76 9.40 -14.99
N LEU A 40 17.32 10.31 -15.83
CA LEU A 40 18.20 11.18 -16.59
C LEU A 40 18.25 12.59 -15.95
N LYS A 41 19.44 13.23 -15.96
CA LYS A 41 19.61 14.56 -15.36
C LYS A 41 19.05 15.63 -16.28
N GLN A 42 18.20 16.51 -15.74
CA GLN A 42 17.51 17.59 -16.46
C GLN A 42 18.42 18.52 -17.30
N LYS A 43 19.67 18.72 -16.95
CA LYS A 43 20.56 19.67 -17.63
C LYS A 43 21.18 19.18 -18.95
N HIS A 44 20.88 18.04 -19.48
CA HIS A 44 21.34 17.51 -20.78
C HIS A 44 20.56 16.26 -21.16
N ASP A 45 19.30 16.18 -20.70
CA ASP A 45 18.42 15.03 -20.86
C ASP A 45 17.93 14.80 -22.29
N LYS A 46 18.18 15.79 -23.17
CA LYS A 46 17.74 15.75 -24.56
C LYS A 46 16.23 15.45 -24.69
N GLY A 47 15.42 16.01 -23.76
CA GLY A 47 13.98 15.86 -23.74
C GLY A 47 13.48 14.52 -23.19
N SER A 48 14.22 13.94 -22.23
CA SER A 48 13.84 12.71 -21.55
C SER A 48 14.01 12.84 -20.05
N ASP A 49 13.00 12.44 -19.29
CA ASP A 49 13.03 12.43 -17.82
C ASP A 49 13.49 11.08 -17.25
N GLY A 50 13.57 10.04 -18.09
CA GLY A 50 14.09 8.73 -17.71
C GLY A 50 13.97 7.67 -18.80
N VAL A 51 14.60 6.54 -18.55
CA VAL A 51 14.57 5.35 -19.40
C VAL A 51 14.00 4.18 -18.59
N LEU A 52 12.94 3.56 -19.09
CA LEU A 52 12.33 2.38 -18.50
C LEU A 52 12.66 1.13 -19.35
N ASN A 53 13.04 0.04 -18.70
CA ASN A 53 13.37 -1.25 -19.31
C ASN A 53 14.45 -1.19 -20.41
N GLY A 54 15.22 -0.10 -20.48
CA GLY A 54 16.26 0.09 -21.50
C GLY A 54 15.75 0.38 -22.90
N ASP A 55 14.43 0.53 -23.13
CA ASP A 55 13.84 0.71 -24.46
C ASP A 55 12.77 1.80 -24.54
N THR A 56 12.31 2.33 -23.40
CA THR A 56 11.20 3.28 -23.32
C THR A 56 11.66 4.62 -22.75
N ILE A 57 11.52 5.68 -23.49
CA ILE A 57 11.83 7.06 -23.09
C ILE A 57 10.59 7.68 -22.44
N LEU A 58 10.75 8.27 -21.26
CA LEU A 58 9.73 8.99 -20.53
C LEU A 58 9.84 10.50 -20.80
N ALA A 59 8.70 11.14 -21.04
CA ALA A 59 8.54 12.59 -21.09
C ALA A 59 7.42 13.01 -20.14
N ALA A 60 7.77 13.67 -19.03
CA ALA A 60 6.84 14.10 -18.00
C ALA A 60 6.49 15.59 -18.19
N TYR A 61 5.20 15.89 -18.19
CA TYR A 61 4.67 17.24 -18.30
C TYR A 61 3.69 17.53 -17.17
N GLY A 62 4.08 18.38 -16.24
CA GLY A 62 3.31 18.81 -15.08
C GLY A 62 3.13 20.32 -15.01
N PRO A 63 2.32 20.95 -15.86
CA PRO A 63 2.09 22.38 -15.79
C PRO A 63 1.16 22.73 -14.61
N GLU A 64 1.34 23.92 -14.03
CA GLU A 64 0.39 24.48 -13.06
C GLU A 64 -0.99 24.69 -13.71
N ASN A 65 -0.99 25.30 -14.88
CA ASN A 65 -2.17 25.50 -15.71
C ASN A 65 -1.82 25.15 -17.16
N TYR A 66 -2.74 24.53 -17.87
CA TYR A 66 -2.51 24.19 -19.27
C TYR A 66 -3.66 24.60 -20.17
N THR A 67 -3.31 24.86 -21.42
CA THR A 67 -4.24 24.93 -22.55
C THR A 67 -3.92 23.82 -23.51
N LEU A 68 -4.89 23.40 -24.32
CA LEU A 68 -4.66 22.40 -25.36
C LEU A 68 -3.53 22.80 -26.31
N ARG A 69 -3.41 24.11 -26.61
CA ARG A 69 -2.32 24.66 -27.46
C ARG A 69 -0.96 24.47 -26.78
N ALA A 70 -0.85 24.79 -25.49
CA ALA A 70 0.41 24.64 -24.75
C ALA A 70 0.82 23.16 -24.63
N PHE A 71 -0.15 22.27 -24.34
CA PHE A 71 0.08 20.83 -24.33
C PHE A 71 0.61 20.32 -25.68
N LYS A 72 -0.09 20.66 -26.78
CA LYS A 72 0.33 20.24 -28.14
C LYS A 72 1.72 20.75 -28.50
N LYS A 73 2.06 22.00 -28.15
CA LYS A 73 3.39 22.52 -28.34
C LYS A 73 4.44 21.70 -27.57
N LYS A 74 4.23 21.49 -26.27
CA LYS A 74 5.16 20.71 -25.44
C LYS A 74 5.34 19.29 -25.97
N ALA A 75 4.24 18.60 -26.31
CA ALA A 75 4.30 17.26 -26.87
C ALA A 75 5.09 17.20 -28.20
N ASN A 76 4.94 18.22 -29.07
CA ASN A 76 5.72 18.33 -30.31
C ASN A 76 7.22 18.51 -30.01
N ASP A 77 7.56 19.41 -29.08
CA ASP A 77 8.95 19.72 -28.74
C ASP A 77 9.63 18.47 -28.13
N ASP A 78 8.96 17.76 -27.22
CA ASP A 78 9.42 16.52 -26.60
C ASP A 78 9.58 15.41 -27.64
N TYR A 79 8.58 15.23 -28.54
CA TYR A 79 8.67 14.24 -29.59
C TYR A 79 9.81 14.51 -30.58
N GLN A 80 10.03 15.78 -30.97
CA GLN A 80 11.15 16.13 -31.82
C GLN A 80 12.49 15.77 -31.17
N SER A 81 12.64 16.06 -29.89
CA SER A 81 13.82 15.71 -29.12
C SER A 81 14.00 14.19 -29.01
N TYR A 82 12.94 13.44 -28.67
CA TYR A 82 12.92 11.98 -28.67
C TYR A 82 13.30 11.41 -30.04
N ASN A 83 12.65 11.85 -31.11
CA ASN A 83 12.88 11.36 -32.47
C ASN A 83 14.34 11.59 -32.94
N LYS A 84 14.94 12.72 -32.55
CA LYS A 84 16.31 13.08 -32.89
C LYS A 84 17.35 12.29 -32.10
N ASN A 85 17.12 12.09 -30.81
CA ASN A 85 18.18 11.65 -29.89
C ASN A 85 18.04 10.19 -29.43
N TRP A 86 16.83 9.64 -29.43
CA TRP A 86 16.54 8.39 -28.73
C TRP A 86 15.89 7.30 -29.59
N LYS A 87 15.00 7.66 -30.49
CA LYS A 87 14.14 6.72 -31.22
C LYS A 87 14.87 5.56 -31.90
N SER A 88 16.10 5.78 -32.36
CA SER A 88 16.91 4.73 -33.02
C SER A 88 17.36 3.62 -32.06
N THR A 89 17.49 3.93 -30.77
CA THR A 89 17.96 3.01 -29.73
C THR A 89 16.87 2.65 -28.71
N HIS A 90 15.86 3.51 -28.57
CA HIS A 90 14.76 3.37 -27.63
C HIS A 90 13.44 3.58 -28.39
N PRO A 91 12.87 2.51 -28.96
CA PRO A 91 11.74 2.61 -29.89
C PRO A 91 10.42 3.07 -29.24
N ASN A 92 10.30 2.97 -27.92
CA ASN A 92 9.07 3.27 -27.19
C ASN A 92 9.11 4.68 -26.57
N TRP A 93 8.01 5.40 -26.67
CA TRP A 93 7.85 6.72 -26.10
C TRP A 93 6.65 6.74 -25.15
N MET A 94 6.86 7.28 -23.96
CA MET A 94 5.85 7.38 -22.90
C MET A 94 5.66 8.85 -22.51
N VAL A 95 4.43 9.33 -22.60
CA VAL A 95 4.04 10.68 -22.18
C VAL A 95 3.30 10.60 -20.85
N ILE A 96 3.77 11.33 -19.86
CA ILE A 96 3.21 11.33 -18.51
C ILE A 96 2.71 12.75 -18.20
N PHE A 97 1.47 12.85 -17.70
CA PHE A 97 0.80 14.11 -17.47
C PHE A 97 0.20 14.18 -16.06
N ASN A 98 0.33 15.36 -15.39
CA ASN A 98 -0.19 15.55 -14.03
C ASN A 98 -1.71 15.77 -13.95
N ASP A 99 -2.42 15.62 -15.07
CA ASP A 99 -3.89 15.57 -15.14
C ASP A 99 -4.34 14.45 -16.06
N ASP A 100 -5.65 14.23 -16.22
CA ASP A 100 -6.16 13.23 -17.13
C ASP A 100 -6.13 13.72 -18.58
N PHE A 101 -5.84 12.82 -19.53
CA PHE A 101 -5.81 13.15 -20.93
C PHE A 101 -7.22 13.39 -21.50
N MET A 102 -7.40 14.48 -22.22
CA MET A 102 -8.59 14.66 -23.07
C MET A 102 -8.42 13.91 -24.41
N ALA A 103 -9.53 13.54 -25.06
CA ALA A 103 -9.51 12.78 -26.32
C ALA A 103 -8.64 13.42 -27.41
N ASN A 104 -8.69 14.74 -27.54
CA ASN A 104 -7.89 15.49 -28.53
C ASN A 104 -6.39 15.55 -28.18
N MET A 105 -6.02 15.36 -26.91
CA MET A 105 -4.62 15.21 -26.48
C MET A 105 -4.12 13.81 -26.85
N VAL A 106 -4.91 12.78 -26.57
CA VAL A 106 -4.63 11.39 -26.95
C VAL A 106 -4.40 11.29 -28.46
N GLN A 107 -5.34 11.78 -29.27
CA GLN A 107 -5.24 11.79 -30.73
C GLN A 107 -3.98 12.52 -31.23
N HIS A 108 -3.59 13.62 -30.57
CA HIS A 108 -2.39 14.36 -30.96
C HIS A 108 -1.12 13.56 -30.67
N VAL A 109 -1.01 12.92 -29.49
CA VAL A 109 0.14 12.08 -29.14
C VAL A 109 0.25 10.88 -30.08
N ASP A 110 -0.87 10.21 -30.40
CA ASP A 110 -0.91 9.09 -31.34
C ASP A 110 -0.51 9.48 -32.76
N ALA A 111 -0.85 10.70 -33.18
CA ALA A 111 -0.40 11.23 -34.48
C ALA A 111 1.10 11.51 -34.53
N LEU A 112 1.75 11.82 -33.39
CA LEU A 112 3.19 11.99 -33.32
C LEU A 112 3.93 10.66 -33.32
N HIS A 113 3.46 9.69 -32.52
CA HIS A 113 4.07 8.37 -32.41
C HIS A 113 3.00 7.30 -32.20
N VAL A 114 2.80 6.47 -33.21
CA VAL A 114 1.88 5.33 -33.13
C VAL A 114 2.36 4.35 -32.04
N GLY A 115 1.52 4.05 -31.09
CA GLY A 115 1.86 3.17 -29.95
C GLY A 115 2.51 3.89 -28.76
N ALA A 116 2.55 5.24 -28.74
CA ALA A 116 2.97 5.98 -27.56
C ALA A 116 2.13 5.59 -26.33
N THR A 117 2.80 5.29 -25.24
CA THR A 117 2.12 5.07 -23.96
C THR A 117 1.74 6.42 -23.34
N LYS A 118 0.52 6.52 -22.85
CA LYS A 118 0.01 7.72 -22.19
C LYS A 118 -0.37 7.36 -20.76
N ILE A 119 0.18 8.08 -19.79
CA ILE A 119 -0.11 7.90 -18.36
C ILE A 119 -0.58 9.25 -17.82
N GLY A 120 -1.87 9.38 -17.55
CA GLY A 120 -2.46 10.53 -16.88
C GLY A 120 -2.53 10.33 -15.38
N LEU A 121 -3.17 11.29 -14.71
CA LEU A 121 -3.29 11.31 -13.26
C LEU A 121 -4.01 10.06 -12.72
N SER A 122 -5.06 9.60 -13.37
CA SER A 122 -5.80 8.40 -12.96
C SER A 122 -4.93 7.14 -13.05
N GLU A 123 -4.17 6.98 -14.12
CA GLU A 123 -3.25 5.85 -14.30
C GLU A 123 -2.06 5.93 -13.33
N LEU A 124 -1.57 7.14 -12.99
CA LEU A 124 -0.53 7.30 -11.96
C LEU A 124 -1.02 6.83 -10.59
N VAL A 125 -2.23 7.23 -10.19
CA VAL A 125 -2.83 6.76 -8.93
C VAL A 125 -3.04 5.25 -8.96
N GLN A 126 -3.56 4.68 -10.06
CA GLN A 126 -3.72 3.24 -10.21
C GLN A 126 -2.38 2.49 -10.14
N LYS A 127 -1.33 3.07 -10.72
CA LYS A 127 0.03 2.52 -10.63
C LYS A 127 0.50 2.48 -9.17
N VAL A 128 0.29 3.53 -8.39
CA VAL A 128 0.60 3.54 -6.95
C VAL A 128 -0.19 2.45 -6.22
N GLU A 129 -1.49 2.33 -6.47
CA GLU A 129 -2.37 1.32 -5.85
C GLU A 129 -1.93 -0.13 -6.12
N SER A 130 -1.28 -0.38 -7.25
CA SER A 130 -0.81 -1.72 -7.62
C SER A 130 0.50 -2.14 -6.95
N LEU A 131 1.15 -1.24 -6.22
CA LEU A 131 2.43 -1.52 -5.56
C LEU A 131 2.23 -2.22 -4.20
N PRO A 132 3.25 -2.93 -3.71
CA PRO A 132 3.30 -3.38 -2.31
C PRO A 132 3.18 -2.21 -1.33
N TRP A 133 2.58 -2.46 -0.17
CA TRP A 133 2.28 -1.40 0.82
C TRP A 133 3.51 -0.61 1.28
N GLY A 134 4.67 -1.26 1.42
CA GLY A 134 5.92 -0.56 1.74
C GLY A 134 6.33 0.49 0.71
N LYS A 135 6.04 0.24 -0.57
CA LYS A 135 6.26 1.22 -1.65
C LYS A 135 5.19 2.31 -1.64
N ILE A 136 3.92 1.96 -1.36
CA ILE A 136 2.81 2.92 -1.24
C ILE A 136 3.10 3.91 -0.10
N LEU A 137 3.51 3.41 1.07
CA LEU A 137 3.87 4.26 2.22
C LEU A 137 4.99 5.23 1.84
N ARG A 138 6.08 4.75 1.26
CA ARG A 138 7.21 5.57 0.85
C ARG A 138 6.82 6.66 -0.17
N ILE A 139 5.90 6.34 -1.10
CA ILE A 139 5.39 7.31 -2.07
C ILE A 139 4.45 8.32 -1.37
N GLY A 140 3.63 7.86 -0.44
CA GLY A 140 2.76 8.72 0.36
C GLY A 140 3.55 9.72 1.21
N GLU A 141 4.60 9.27 1.88
CA GLU A 141 5.53 10.12 2.64
C GLU A 141 6.20 11.17 1.75
N TYR A 142 6.67 10.79 0.56
CA TYR A 142 7.23 11.73 -0.42
C TYR A 142 6.21 12.83 -0.81
N LEU A 143 4.95 12.46 -0.92
CA LEU A 143 3.85 13.36 -1.26
C LEU A 143 3.28 14.13 -0.04
N GLY A 144 3.82 13.92 1.16
CA GLY A 144 3.35 14.56 2.40
C GLY A 144 1.98 14.04 2.87
N ILE A 145 1.59 12.83 2.46
CA ILE A 145 0.36 12.17 2.95
C ILE A 145 0.66 11.61 4.34
N PRO A 146 -0.17 11.91 5.37
CA PRO A 146 0.04 11.40 6.72
C PRO A 146 0.10 9.87 6.78
N SER A 147 1.12 9.33 7.45
CA SER A 147 1.35 7.88 7.58
C SER A 147 0.19 7.17 8.26
N GLU A 148 -0.50 7.82 9.19
CA GLU A 148 -1.69 7.29 9.87
C GLU A 148 -2.82 6.94 8.89
N LEU A 149 -3.02 7.77 7.86
CA LEU A 149 -4.03 7.48 6.82
C LEU A 149 -3.67 6.26 6.00
N LEU A 150 -2.37 6.08 5.72
CA LEU A 150 -1.85 4.95 4.95
C LEU A 150 -1.97 3.64 5.75
N ILE A 151 -1.61 3.67 7.04
CA ILE A 151 -1.68 2.49 7.92
C ILE A 151 -3.15 2.12 8.19
N ASN A 152 -4.03 3.09 8.41
CA ASN A 152 -5.46 2.82 8.60
C ASN A 152 -6.09 2.19 7.36
N ASP A 153 -5.71 2.64 6.17
CA ASP A 153 -6.18 2.02 4.92
C ASP A 153 -5.67 0.57 4.79
N LEU A 154 -4.41 0.32 5.16
CA LEU A 154 -3.83 -1.02 5.16
C LEU A 154 -4.55 -1.95 6.14
N LEU A 155 -4.84 -1.49 7.37
CA LEU A 155 -5.62 -2.25 8.35
C LEU A 155 -7.01 -2.59 7.81
N GLY A 156 -7.68 -1.64 7.16
CA GLY A 156 -8.95 -1.87 6.48
C GLY A 156 -8.84 -2.95 5.40
N HIS A 157 -7.77 -2.96 4.62
CA HIS A 157 -7.51 -4.02 3.65
C HIS A 157 -7.32 -5.39 4.29
N VAL A 158 -6.52 -5.48 5.37
CA VAL A 158 -6.31 -6.74 6.10
C VAL A 158 -7.62 -7.28 6.64
N VAL A 159 -8.43 -6.45 7.30
CA VAL A 159 -9.75 -6.85 7.82
C VAL A 159 -10.66 -7.33 6.68
N ASN A 160 -10.75 -6.60 5.58
CA ASN A 160 -11.54 -6.98 4.41
C ASN A 160 -11.07 -8.29 3.78
N ASP A 161 -9.75 -8.47 3.61
CA ASP A 161 -9.18 -9.70 3.05
C ASP A 161 -9.52 -10.91 3.92
N LEU A 162 -9.44 -10.76 5.25
CA LEU A 162 -9.77 -11.83 6.18
C LEU A 162 -11.28 -12.10 6.30
N ILE A 163 -12.14 -11.10 6.17
CA ILE A 163 -13.60 -11.28 6.14
C ILE A 163 -14.05 -11.98 4.85
N ARG A 164 -13.52 -11.63 3.69
CA ARG A 164 -13.92 -12.20 2.38
C ARG A 164 -13.65 -13.70 2.23
N VAL A 165 -12.68 -14.23 2.94
CA VAL A 165 -12.35 -15.67 2.89
C VAL A 165 -13.32 -16.52 3.74
N ASN A 166 -14.47 -15.98 4.14
CA ASN A 166 -15.36 -16.58 5.10
C ASN A 166 -16.25 -17.72 4.56
N ASP A 167 -16.10 -18.90 5.18
CA ASP A 167 -17.20 -19.86 5.31
C ASP A 167 -17.95 -19.55 6.62
N ALA A 168 -19.28 -19.58 6.58
CA ALA A 168 -20.15 -19.18 7.67
C ALA A 168 -19.85 -19.96 8.97
N GLY A 169 -19.05 -19.36 9.85
CA GLY A 169 -18.77 -19.89 11.17
C GLY A 169 -19.84 -19.49 12.20
N GLN A 170 -19.98 -20.30 13.25
CA GLN A 170 -20.88 -19.98 14.38
C GLN A 170 -20.41 -18.75 15.13
N ALA A 171 -21.35 -17.91 15.57
CA ALA A 171 -21.06 -16.71 16.34
C ALA A 171 -20.38 -17.04 17.68
N THR A 172 -19.18 -16.51 17.89
CA THR A 172 -18.45 -16.66 19.14
C THR A 172 -18.71 -15.42 20.01
N SER A 173 -19.34 -15.60 21.18
CA SER A 173 -19.51 -14.50 22.13
C SER A 173 -18.21 -14.28 22.90
N LEU A 174 -17.63 -13.08 22.77
CA LEU A 174 -16.52 -12.66 23.63
C LEU A 174 -17.07 -12.35 25.03
N ARG A 175 -16.48 -12.95 26.05
CA ARG A 175 -16.68 -12.50 27.44
C ARG A 175 -15.51 -11.58 27.78
N PRO A 176 -15.74 -10.28 27.94
CA PRO A 176 -14.69 -9.38 28.41
C PRO A 176 -14.28 -9.81 29.82
N HIS A 177 -12.99 -10.09 29.99
CA HIS A 177 -12.39 -10.30 31.31
C HIS A 177 -11.34 -9.19 31.46
N ALA A 178 -11.48 -8.40 32.50
CA ALA A 178 -10.46 -7.40 32.83
C ALA A 178 -9.24 -8.15 33.41
N ILE A 179 -8.23 -8.31 32.61
CA ILE A 179 -6.91 -8.81 33.03
C ILE A 179 -5.88 -7.75 32.62
N TYR A 180 -4.89 -7.52 33.48
CA TYR A 180 -3.76 -6.68 33.10
C TYR A 180 -2.98 -7.34 31.96
N ILE A 181 -2.59 -6.56 30.98
CA ILE A 181 -1.95 -7.10 29.76
C ILE A 181 -0.60 -7.75 30.08
N GLU A 182 0.12 -7.24 31.05
CA GLU A 182 1.39 -7.77 31.51
C GLU A 182 1.22 -9.20 32.06
N ASP A 183 0.18 -9.44 32.87
CA ASP A 183 -0.15 -10.76 33.38
C ASP A 183 -0.53 -11.69 32.22
N LYS A 184 -1.32 -11.20 31.28
CA LYS A 184 -1.72 -11.97 30.11
C LYS A 184 -0.53 -12.36 29.23
N ILE A 185 0.43 -11.47 29.03
CA ILE A 185 1.67 -11.77 28.32
C ILE A 185 2.45 -12.83 29.09
N ALA A 186 2.62 -12.67 30.42
CA ALA A 186 3.34 -13.62 31.27
C ALA A 186 2.72 -15.04 31.25
N PHE A 187 1.40 -15.18 31.14
CA PHE A 187 0.74 -16.49 31.04
C PHE A 187 0.89 -17.18 29.68
N ASN A 188 1.16 -16.41 28.63
CA ASN A 188 1.16 -16.92 27.26
C ASN A 188 2.55 -17.10 26.67
N TYR A 189 3.56 -16.36 27.16
CA TYR A 189 4.92 -16.37 26.64
C TYR A 189 5.89 -16.95 27.67
N ILE A 190 6.95 -17.61 27.21
CA ILE A 190 8.05 -18.02 28.08
C ILE A 190 8.86 -16.80 28.49
N GLU A 191 9.57 -16.87 29.64
CA GLU A 191 10.29 -15.74 30.25
C GLU A 191 11.21 -14.99 29.27
N SER A 192 11.91 -15.72 28.40
CA SER A 192 12.82 -15.14 27.39
C SER A 192 12.11 -14.38 26.26
N GLU A 193 10.81 -14.54 26.08
CA GLU A 193 10.00 -13.91 25.02
C GLU A 193 9.15 -12.75 25.55
N ILE A 194 8.95 -12.63 26.87
CA ILE A 194 8.04 -11.65 27.50
C ILE A 194 8.39 -10.23 27.10
N GLN A 195 9.67 -9.83 27.17
CA GLN A 195 10.05 -8.46 26.81
C GLN A 195 9.71 -8.14 25.35
N ASN A 196 10.05 -9.02 24.42
CA ASN A 196 9.77 -8.81 23.00
C ASN A 196 8.26 -8.76 22.73
N ALA A 197 7.48 -9.60 23.41
CA ALA A 197 6.00 -9.62 23.29
C ALA A 197 5.39 -8.34 23.86
N THR A 198 5.94 -7.80 24.93
CA THR A 198 5.53 -6.54 25.55
C THR A 198 5.81 -5.36 24.61
N ASP A 199 7.02 -5.29 24.06
CA ASP A 199 7.42 -4.22 23.14
C ASP A 199 6.56 -4.26 21.87
N GLU A 200 6.28 -5.45 21.33
CA GLU A 200 5.40 -5.63 20.18
C GLU A 200 3.96 -5.22 20.49
N TYR A 201 3.44 -5.58 21.67
CA TYR A 201 2.12 -5.16 22.10
C TYR A 201 1.99 -3.62 22.14
N TYR A 202 2.92 -2.92 22.79
CA TYR A 202 2.88 -1.46 22.89
C TYR A 202 3.04 -0.79 21.53
N ARG A 203 3.82 -1.36 20.61
CA ARG A 203 3.91 -0.90 19.22
C ARG A 203 2.58 -1.04 18.47
N CYS A 204 1.83 -2.10 18.73
CA CYS A 204 0.51 -2.33 18.11
C CYS A 204 -0.61 -1.50 18.75
N LEU A 205 -0.47 -1.16 20.03
CA LEU A 205 -1.51 -0.48 20.83
C LEU A 205 -1.95 0.85 20.20
N GLU A 206 -1.01 1.59 19.57
CA GLU A 206 -1.27 2.86 18.90
C GLU A 206 -2.36 2.74 17.79
N PHE A 207 -2.57 1.53 17.26
CA PHE A 207 -3.51 1.27 16.17
C PHE A 207 -4.82 0.61 16.62
N PHE A 208 -5.03 0.39 17.91
CA PHE A 208 -6.21 -0.34 18.41
C PHE A 208 -7.51 0.43 18.22
N ASP A 209 -7.51 1.73 18.44
CA ASP A 209 -8.68 2.57 18.20
C ASP A 209 -9.08 2.55 16.71
N SER A 210 -8.10 2.64 15.82
CA SER A 210 -8.32 2.52 14.37
C SER A 210 -8.84 1.14 14.00
N THR A 211 -8.25 0.07 14.55
CA THR A 211 -8.72 -1.31 14.34
C THR A 211 -10.16 -1.49 14.79
N GLN A 212 -10.51 -0.96 15.96
CA GLN A 212 -11.87 -1.00 16.48
C GLN A 212 -12.85 -0.20 15.60
N ALA A 213 -12.44 0.98 15.11
CA ALA A 213 -13.25 1.78 14.20
C ALA A 213 -13.53 1.05 12.90
N ILE A 214 -12.50 0.43 12.28
CA ILE A 214 -12.63 -0.36 11.07
C ILE A 214 -13.57 -1.55 11.28
N LEU A 215 -13.43 -2.29 12.39
CA LEU A 215 -14.32 -3.42 12.70
C LEU A 215 -15.78 -2.99 12.88
N ARG A 216 -16.05 -1.76 13.33
CA ARG A 216 -17.41 -1.20 13.42
C ARG A 216 -18.05 -0.85 12.08
N GLU A 217 -17.27 -0.71 11.01
CA GLU A 217 -17.78 -0.51 9.65
C GLU A 217 -18.39 -1.78 9.05
N HIS A 218 -18.09 -2.95 9.65
CA HIS A 218 -18.60 -4.25 9.25
C HIS A 218 -19.83 -4.66 10.07
N THR A 219 -20.64 -5.53 9.50
CA THR A 219 -21.79 -6.08 10.21
C THR A 219 -21.36 -6.91 11.42
N PRO A 220 -22.17 -6.98 12.49
CA PRO A 220 -21.86 -7.84 13.64
C PRO A 220 -21.64 -9.30 13.26
N MET A 221 -22.30 -9.78 12.21
CA MET A 221 -22.15 -11.15 11.71
C MET A 221 -20.78 -11.38 11.06
N GLU A 222 -20.31 -10.44 10.24
CA GLU A 222 -18.97 -10.52 9.61
C GLU A 222 -17.86 -10.49 10.67
N VAL A 223 -17.97 -9.59 11.64
CA VAL A 223 -16.99 -9.51 12.75
C VAL A 223 -17.00 -10.78 13.59
N SER A 224 -18.18 -11.34 13.87
CA SER A 224 -18.32 -12.61 14.62
C SER A 224 -17.71 -13.77 13.84
N ALA A 225 -17.93 -13.84 12.53
CA ALA A 225 -17.34 -14.86 11.67
C ALA A 225 -15.81 -14.75 11.60
N LEU A 226 -15.27 -13.53 11.50
CA LEU A 226 -13.83 -13.28 11.56
C LEU A 226 -13.22 -13.76 12.87
N ARG A 227 -13.85 -13.45 14.02
CA ARG A 227 -13.43 -13.90 15.35
C ARG A 227 -13.43 -15.44 15.47
N SER A 228 -14.51 -16.06 15.03
CA SER A 228 -14.65 -17.52 15.04
C SER A 228 -13.55 -18.20 14.22
N ARG A 229 -13.25 -17.66 13.06
CA ARG A 229 -12.18 -18.15 12.20
C ARG A 229 -10.81 -18.01 12.85
N ILE A 230 -10.48 -16.82 13.37
CA ILE A 230 -9.19 -16.60 14.05
C ILE A 230 -9.00 -17.60 15.19
N CYS A 231 -10.05 -17.82 15.98
CA CYS A 231 -10.05 -18.79 17.08
C CYS A 231 -9.83 -20.24 16.59
N THR A 232 -10.56 -20.65 15.56
CA THR A 232 -10.43 -21.96 14.94
C THR A 232 -9.05 -22.19 14.35
N ASP A 233 -8.57 -21.23 13.59
CA ASP A 233 -7.24 -21.28 12.97
C ASP A 233 -6.13 -21.32 14.03
N PHE A 234 -6.22 -20.50 15.07
CA PHE A 234 -5.28 -20.49 16.19
C PHE A 234 -5.23 -21.84 16.90
N ASN A 235 -6.40 -22.45 17.16
CA ASN A 235 -6.49 -23.76 17.81
C ASN A 235 -6.06 -24.92 16.93
N SER A 236 -6.06 -24.76 15.61
CA SER A 236 -5.57 -25.78 14.67
C SER A 236 -4.04 -25.88 14.62
N ILE A 237 -3.33 -24.87 15.15
CA ILE A 237 -1.87 -24.83 15.18
C ILE A 237 -1.38 -25.36 16.52
N GLY A 238 -0.46 -26.32 16.49
CA GLY A 238 0.16 -26.90 17.69
C GLY A 238 1.33 -26.03 18.19
N GLY A 239 1.80 -26.34 19.41
CA GLY A 239 2.95 -25.70 20.02
C GLY A 239 2.60 -24.69 21.11
N THR A 240 3.59 -23.86 21.49
CA THR A 240 3.43 -22.77 22.45
C THR A 240 2.51 -21.67 21.88
N PHE A 241 2.11 -20.72 22.72
CA PHE A 241 1.36 -19.55 22.24
C PHE A 241 2.12 -18.82 21.14
N ALA A 242 3.41 -18.57 21.33
CA ALA A 242 4.27 -17.90 20.35
C ALA A 242 4.34 -18.68 19.02
N ASP A 243 4.40 -20.03 19.05
CA ASP A 243 4.38 -20.85 17.83
C ASP A 243 3.04 -20.75 17.10
N ARG A 244 1.94 -20.79 17.84
CA ARG A 244 0.58 -20.64 17.30
C ARG A 244 0.39 -19.26 16.69
N PHE A 245 0.82 -18.20 17.38
CA PHE A 245 0.71 -16.81 16.90
C PHE A 245 1.52 -16.61 15.62
N ARG A 246 2.78 -17.08 15.58
CA ARG A 246 3.63 -17.05 14.38
C ARG A 246 3.04 -17.87 13.23
N GLY A 247 2.49 -19.03 13.51
CA GLY A 247 1.83 -19.89 12.52
C GLY A 247 0.58 -19.23 11.94
N LEU A 248 -0.22 -18.56 12.78
CA LEU A 248 -1.40 -17.81 12.37
C LEU A 248 -1.02 -16.60 11.50
N LEU A 249 0.00 -15.86 11.93
CA LEU A 249 0.57 -14.75 11.15
C LEU A 249 1.04 -15.22 9.77
N GLY A 250 1.82 -16.31 9.72
CA GLY A 250 2.29 -16.91 8.46
C GLY A 250 1.12 -17.33 7.55
N ARG A 251 0.05 -17.93 8.10
CA ARG A 251 -1.14 -18.31 7.35
C ARG A 251 -1.84 -17.10 6.71
N TYR A 252 -2.01 -16.02 7.46
CA TYR A 252 -2.72 -14.84 6.98
C TYR A 252 -1.87 -13.95 6.06
N CYS A 253 -0.55 -14.06 6.14
CA CYS A 253 0.38 -13.35 5.27
C CYS A 253 0.83 -14.18 4.05
N GLN A 254 0.32 -15.40 3.85
CA GLN A 254 0.78 -16.33 2.80
C GLN A 254 0.74 -15.73 1.39
N ALA A 255 -0.26 -14.89 1.09
CA ALA A 255 -0.38 -14.23 -0.20
C ALA A 255 0.62 -13.06 -0.40
N ARG A 256 1.22 -12.54 0.71
CA ARG A 256 2.09 -11.36 0.72
C ARG A 256 3.25 -11.50 1.72
N PRO A 257 4.05 -12.56 1.65
CA PRO A 257 5.04 -12.88 2.69
C PRO A 257 6.20 -11.90 2.78
N SER A 258 6.46 -11.13 1.72
CA SER A 258 7.54 -10.14 1.65
C SER A 258 7.07 -8.69 1.82
N ASP A 259 5.83 -8.47 2.22
CA ASP A 259 5.30 -7.14 2.51
C ASP A 259 5.29 -6.91 4.02
N ASP A 260 6.39 -6.38 4.56
CA ASP A 260 6.58 -6.17 6.00
C ASP A 260 5.46 -5.33 6.64
N LEU A 261 4.89 -4.37 5.89
CA LEU A 261 3.78 -3.56 6.40
C LEU A 261 2.47 -4.34 6.45
N TYR A 262 2.21 -5.20 5.47
CA TYR A 262 1.05 -6.10 5.53
C TYR A 262 1.18 -7.07 6.71
N VAL A 263 2.38 -7.63 6.91
CA VAL A 263 2.69 -8.48 8.08
C VAL A 263 2.46 -7.71 9.38
N PHE A 264 2.94 -6.47 9.47
CA PHE A 264 2.70 -5.61 10.63
C PHE A 264 1.21 -5.35 10.86
N ALA A 265 0.43 -5.03 9.84
CA ALA A 265 -1.01 -4.80 9.98
C ALA A 265 -1.78 -6.05 10.43
N VAL A 266 -1.39 -7.25 9.96
CA VAL A 266 -1.93 -8.53 10.47
C VAL A 266 -1.53 -8.71 11.93
N THR A 267 -0.28 -8.39 12.30
CA THR A 267 0.19 -8.44 13.70
C THR A 267 -0.65 -7.53 14.59
N VAL A 268 -0.91 -6.28 14.18
CA VAL A 268 -1.79 -5.34 14.92
C VAL A 268 -3.17 -5.97 15.15
N LEU A 269 -3.80 -6.51 14.11
CA LEU A 269 -5.13 -7.13 14.22
C LEU A 269 -5.13 -8.34 15.17
N LEU A 270 -4.14 -9.22 15.09
CA LEU A 270 -4.04 -10.39 15.96
C LEU A 270 -3.74 -9.98 17.41
N THR A 271 -2.90 -8.99 17.63
CA THR A 271 -2.58 -8.45 18.96
C THR A 271 -3.81 -7.75 19.57
N PHE A 272 -4.60 -7.03 18.76
CA PHE A 272 -5.89 -6.50 19.19
C PHE A 272 -6.84 -7.62 19.66
N PHE A 273 -6.94 -8.72 18.92
CA PHE A 273 -7.77 -9.84 19.34
C PHE A 273 -7.17 -10.63 20.53
N PHE A 274 -5.86 -10.63 20.69
CA PHE A 274 -5.22 -11.13 21.91
C PHE A 274 -5.63 -10.28 23.11
N GLU A 275 -5.57 -8.98 23.04
CA GLU A 275 -6.03 -8.09 24.12
C GLU A 275 -7.52 -8.31 24.43
N GLN A 276 -8.37 -8.44 23.41
CA GLN A 276 -9.81 -8.71 23.56
C GLN A 276 -10.13 -10.13 24.08
N CYS A 277 -9.12 -10.88 24.52
CA CYS A 277 -9.28 -12.25 25.04
C CYS A 277 -9.93 -13.23 24.05
N LEU A 278 -9.77 -13.01 22.75
CA LEU A 278 -10.20 -13.99 21.75
C LEU A 278 -9.22 -15.15 21.63
N ILE A 279 -7.92 -14.86 21.69
CA ILE A 279 -6.83 -15.84 21.65
C ILE A 279 -5.93 -15.69 22.89
N GLY A 280 -5.26 -16.77 23.28
CA GLY A 280 -4.40 -16.81 24.47
C GLY A 280 -5.14 -17.10 25.78
N ALA A 281 -4.42 -17.65 26.74
CA ALA A 281 -4.92 -17.92 28.09
C ALA A 281 -5.19 -16.61 28.85
N LYS A 282 -6.22 -16.62 29.70
CA LYS A 282 -6.61 -15.46 30.52
C LYS A 282 -6.10 -15.56 31.95
N VAL A 283 -5.87 -16.79 32.41
CA VAL A 283 -5.32 -17.11 33.71
C VAL A 283 -4.40 -18.29 33.58
N GLU A 284 -3.51 -18.49 34.55
CA GLU A 284 -2.56 -19.59 34.58
C GLU A 284 -3.29 -20.95 34.46
N GLY A 285 -2.86 -21.80 33.53
CA GLY A 285 -3.41 -23.12 33.28
C GLY A 285 -4.74 -23.15 32.50
N GLU A 286 -5.31 -22.02 32.09
CA GLU A 286 -6.50 -21.99 31.25
C GLU A 286 -6.17 -22.41 29.80
N ARG A 287 -7.06 -23.22 29.20
CA ARG A 287 -6.95 -23.52 27.76
C ARG A 287 -7.43 -22.32 26.93
N THR A 288 -6.64 -21.97 25.93
CA THR A 288 -6.93 -20.90 24.99
C THR A 288 -8.14 -21.20 24.11
N CYS A 289 -9.05 -20.25 23.90
CA CYS A 289 -10.28 -20.23 23.08
C CYS A 289 -11.27 -21.34 23.37
#